data_680af17472cc07997ccab2a284a3deda
#
_entry.id   680af17472cc07997ccab2a284a3deda
#
_cell.length_a   1.000
_cell.length_b   1.000
_cell.length_c   1.000
_cell.angle_alpha   90.00
_cell.angle_beta   90.00
_cell.angle_gamma   90.00
#
_symmetry.space_group_name_H-M   'P 1'
#
loop_
_entity.id
_entity.type
_entity.pdbx_description
1 polymer ?
#
loop_
_entity_poly.entity_id
_entity_poly.type
_entity_poly.pdbx_seq_one_letter_code
_entity_poly.pdbx_strand_id
1 'polypeptide(L)'
;MRPLIVTYAWLLTRLPEAFARLNAALLGQILWLIRGKVIRRNLSKAFPDKDAEWVLRIGRISCRRTAEMGLFSIASPLMSEVEIRDRIVVDESILSPEHGLPPKGTGAVLFVPHFALMEMMTAAPLLRPELAKREWVVVYRPLDQPAAERWVKEARERFGMKLASRREGFARSMKAVREGHVAAILFDQTTQSGSIWQFLGAPCAVTELPGIIAQRFKCPSRIFWADRTDFWRCRLRMEALHATDSIGLTIESNAWLEQKLRSGDDACANWLWAHDRWKHGQHPFKKLGE
;
A
#
# COMPACT_ATOMS: atom_id res chain seq x y z
N MET A 1 -27.58 5.47 -2.05
CA MET A 1 -26.22 5.34 -1.49
C MET A 1 -25.21 6.27 -2.17
N ARG A 2 -25.09 6.33 -3.53
CA ARG A 2 -24.18 7.28 -4.22
C ARG A 2 -24.35 8.74 -3.76
N PRO A 3 -25.58 9.32 -3.61
CA PRO A 3 -25.72 10.69 -3.12
C PRO A 3 -25.11 10.92 -1.74
N LEU A 4 -25.26 9.97 -0.81
CA LEU A 4 -24.69 10.08 0.54
C LEU A 4 -23.15 10.09 0.50
N ILE A 5 -22.53 9.26 -0.36
CA ILE A 5 -21.08 9.24 -0.54
C ILE A 5 -20.61 10.58 -1.10
N VAL A 6 -21.30 11.12 -2.12
CA VAL A 6 -20.97 12.41 -2.74
C VAL A 6 -21.10 13.56 -1.72
N THR A 7 -22.20 13.60 -0.95
CA THR A 7 -22.38 14.62 0.09
C THR A 7 -21.30 14.56 1.14
N TYR A 8 -20.97 13.35 1.60
CA TYR A 8 -19.92 13.17 2.60
C TYR A 8 -18.54 13.55 2.06
N ALA A 9 -18.22 13.13 0.82
CA ALA A 9 -16.98 13.55 0.14
C ALA A 9 -16.89 15.08 -0.01
N TRP A 10 -18.03 15.73 -0.34
CA TRP A 10 -18.11 17.18 -0.42
C TRP A 10 -17.83 17.86 0.94
N LEU A 11 -18.43 17.38 2.02
CA LEU A 11 -18.15 17.87 3.38
C LEU A 11 -16.68 17.73 3.73
N LEU A 12 -16.07 16.58 3.43
CA LEU A 12 -14.66 16.31 3.71
C LEU A 12 -13.70 17.24 2.93
N THR A 13 -14.11 17.72 1.77
CA THR A 13 -13.26 18.58 0.89
C THR A 13 -13.53 20.06 1.03
N ARG A 14 -14.72 20.46 1.49
CA ARG A 14 -15.13 21.87 1.58
C ARG A 14 -15.11 22.46 2.99
N LEU A 15 -15.24 21.62 4.01
CA LEU A 15 -15.07 22.05 5.40
C LEU A 15 -13.57 22.13 5.76
N PRO A 16 -13.22 22.90 6.82
CA PRO A 16 -11.84 22.94 7.30
C PRO A 16 -11.26 21.55 7.54
N GLU A 17 -9.96 21.36 7.30
CA GLU A 17 -9.27 20.08 7.45
C GLU A 17 -9.48 19.46 8.86
N ALA A 18 -9.72 20.28 9.88
CA ALA A 18 -10.05 19.85 11.22
C ALA A 18 -11.29 18.92 11.25
N PHE A 19 -12.27 19.13 10.38
CA PHE A 19 -13.42 18.25 10.25
C PHE A 19 -13.01 16.85 9.78
N ALA A 20 -12.16 16.75 8.74
CA ALA A 20 -11.67 15.47 8.26
C ALA A 20 -10.77 14.78 9.31
N ARG A 21 -9.93 15.54 10.03
CA ARG A 21 -9.11 15.03 11.14
C ARG A 21 -9.96 14.46 12.29
N LEU A 22 -11.05 15.13 12.65
CA LEU A 22 -11.99 14.64 13.67
C LEU A 22 -12.67 13.34 13.20
N ASN A 23 -13.14 13.29 11.96
CA ASN A 23 -13.73 12.06 11.40
C ASN A 23 -12.73 10.91 11.40
N ALA A 24 -11.46 11.15 11.03
CA ALA A 24 -10.41 10.13 11.08
C ALA A 24 -10.16 9.63 12.52
N ALA A 25 -10.24 10.51 13.51
CA ALA A 25 -10.10 10.13 14.92
C ALA A 25 -11.28 9.25 15.38
N LEU A 26 -12.52 9.65 15.06
CA LEU A 26 -13.74 8.90 15.43
C LEU A 26 -13.77 7.52 14.73
N LEU A 27 -13.55 7.48 13.42
CA LEU A 27 -13.52 6.21 12.67
C LEU A 27 -12.34 5.33 13.10
N GLY A 28 -11.20 5.93 13.43
CA GLY A 28 -10.06 5.22 14.01
C GLY A 28 -10.40 4.58 15.35
N GLN A 29 -11.17 5.28 16.21
CA GLN A 29 -11.65 4.71 17.47
C GLN A 29 -12.64 3.55 17.24
N ILE A 30 -13.54 3.67 16.28
CA ILE A 30 -14.44 2.57 15.89
C ILE A 30 -13.63 1.37 15.38
N LEU A 31 -12.65 1.60 14.52
CA LEU A 31 -11.76 0.53 14.03
C LEU A 31 -10.99 -0.14 15.18
N TRP A 32 -10.53 0.65 16.16
CA TRP A 32 -9.89 0.11 17.37
C TRP A 32 -10.83 -0.78 18.19
N LEU A 33 -12.09 -0.40 18.36
CA LEU A 33 -13.09 -1.22 19.05
C LEU A 33 -13.32 -2.56 18.33
N ILE A 34 -13.36 -2.54 16.99
CA ILE A 34 -13.62 -3.74 16.17
C ILE A 34 -12.36 -4.62 16.03
N ARG A 35 -11.19 -4.03 15.80
CA ARG A 35 -9.96 -4.76 15.43
C ARG A 35 -8.86 -4.70 16.50
N GLY A 36 -9.07 -4.01 17.60
CA GLY A 36 -8.04 -3.79 18.63
C GLY A 36 -7.43 -5.07 19.22
N LYS A 37 -8.20 -6.16 19.31
CA LYS A 37 -7.64 -7.48 19.73
C LYS A 37 -6.61 -8.01 18.74
N VAL A 38 -6.90 -7.92 17.44
CA VAL A 38 -5.98 -8.34 16.37
C VAL A 38 -4.75 -7.47 16.34
N ILE A 39 -4.93 -6.14 16.41
CA ILE A 39 -3.83 -5.16 16.36
C ILE A 39 -2.88 -5.37 17.55
N ARG A 40 -3.40 -5.50 18.78
CA ARG A 40 -2.57 -5.77 19.97
C ARG A 40 -1.78 -7.06 19.82
N ARG A 41 -2.45 -8.16 19.44
CA ARG A 41 -1.78 -9.44 19.21
C ARG A 41 -0.66 -9.34 18.18
N ASN A 42 -0.92 -8.65 17.07
CA ASN A 42 0.05 -8.47 15.99
C ASN A 42 1.25 -7.64 16.45
N LEU A 43 1.02 -6.49 17.13
CA LEU A 43 2.08 -5.65 17.66
C LEU A 43 2.91 -6.36 18.74
N SER A 44 2.27 -7.02 19.71
CA SER A 44 3.00 -7.77 20.76
C SER A 44 3.79 -8.96 20.18
N LYS A 45 3.31 -9.57 19.09
CA LYS A 45 4.06 -10.61 18.39
C LYS A 45 5.29 -10.06 17.67
N ALA A 46 5.12 -8.94 16.98
CA ALA A 46 6.18 -8.31 16.17
C ALA A 46 7.25 -7.60 17.01
N PHE A 47 6.87 -7.09 18.18
CA PHE A 47 7.70 -6.31 19.09
C PHE A 47 7.54 -6.80 20.53
N PRO A 48 8.07 -8.01 20.85
CA PRO A 48 7.90 -8.62 22.19
C PRO A 48 8.66 -7.87 23.30
N ASP A 49 9.60 -7.00 22.93
CA ASP A 49 10.37 -6.13 23.81
C ASP A 49 9.62 -4.84 24.23
N LYS A 50 8.50 -4.55 23.58
CA LYS A 50 7.70 -3.34 23.86
C LYS A 50 6.62 -3.61 24.90
N ASP A 51 6.41 -2.61 25.76
CA ASP A 51 5.38 -2.67 26.81
C ASP A 51 3.94 -2.52 26.27
N ALA A 52 2.98 -2.77 27.15
CA ALA A 52 1.56 -2.69 26.80
C ALA A 52 1.12 -1.25 26.44
N GLU A 53 1.74 -0.24 27.03
CA GLU A 53 1.42 1.17 26.75
C GLU A 53 1.83 1.55 25.34
N TRP A 54 3.04 1.18 24.92
CA TRP A 54 3.51 1.35 23.54
C TRP A 54 2.58 0.65 22.54
N VAL A 55 2.21 -0.60 22.79
CA VAL A 55 1.30 -1.38 21.94
C VAL A 55 -0.06 -0.69 21.78
N LEU A 56 -0.62 -0.18 22.88
CA LEU A 56 -1.89 0.55 22.85
C LEU A 56 -1.77 1.87 22.06
N ARG A 57 -0.69 2.61 22.28
CA ARG A 57 -0.43 3.90 21.63
C ARG A 57 -0.25 3.73 20.13
N ILE A 58 0.66 2.84 19.69
CA ILE A 58 0.92 2.59 18.27
C ILE A 58 -0.32 2.04 17.58
N GLY A 59 -1.03 1.11 18.20
CA GLY A 59 -2.24 0.53 17.64
C GLY A 59 -3.36 1.54 17.39
N ARG A 60 -3.58 2.47 18.32
CA ARG A 60 -4.57 3.56 18.16
C ARG A 60 -4.16 4.56 17.07
N ILE A 61 -2.87 4.90 16.98
CA ILE A 61 -2.36 5.76 15.91
C ILE A 61 -2.56 5.09 14.55
N SER A 62 -2.23 3.79 14.43
CA SER A 62 -2.43 3.03 13.19
C SER A 62 -3.90 2.98 12.76
N CYS A 63 -4.84 2.79 13.71
CA CYS A 63 -6.26 2.85 13.41
C CYS A 63 -6.69 4.21 12.85
N ARG A 64 -6.23 5.31 13.44
CA ARG A 64 -6.53 6.66 12.97
C ARG A 64 -5.97 6.90 11.57
N ARG A 65 -4.74 6.46 11.30
CA ARG A 65 -4.09 6.57 9.98
C ARG A 65 -4.79 5.69 8.91
N THR A 66 -5.25 4.51 9.29
CA THR A 66 -6.06 3.66 8.41
C THR A 66 -7.40 4.34 8.07
N ALA A 67 -8.05 4.96 9.05
CA ALA A 67 -9.27 5.74 8.81
C ALA A 67 -9.00 6.98 7.93
N GLU A 68 -7.90 7.70 8.17
CA GLU A 68 -7.43 8.82 7.35
C GLU A 68 -7.28 8.42 5.87
N MET A 69 -6.66 7.27 5.59
CA MET A 69 -6.53 6.71 4.24
C MET A 69 -7.89 6.42 3.60
N GLY A 70 -8.81 5.77 4.35
CA GLY A 70 -10.16 5.49 3.88
C GLY A 70 -10.94 6.77 3.55
N LEU A 71 -10.83 7.81 4.39
CA LEU A 71 -11.45 9.11 4.14
C LEU A 71 -10.85 9.80 2.91
N PHE A 72 -9.53 9.68 2.67
CA PHE A 72 -8.91 10.19 1.47
C PHE A 72 -9.47 9.52 0.20
N SER A 73 -9.68 8.19 0.22
CA SER A 73 -10.31 7.46 -0.90
C SER A 73 -11.73 7.96 -1.21
N ILE A 74 -12.46 8.41 -0.17
CA ILE A 74 -13.81 8.98 -0.34
C ILE A 74 -13.73 10.43 -0.86
N ALA A 75 -12.81 11.22 -0.36
CA ALA A 75 -12.71 12.66 -0.63
C ALA A 75 -12.03 12.96 -1.98
N SER A 76 -11.01 12.20 -2.35
CA SER A 76 -10.13 12.48 -3.49
C SER A 76 -10.82 12.63 -4.85
N PRO A 77 -11.96 11.96 -5.18
CA PRO A 77 -12.67 12.22 -6.43
C PRO A 77 -13.16 13.65 -6.62
N LEU A 78 -13.40 14.37 -5.52
CA LEU A 78 -13.87 15.78 -5.56
C LEU A 78 -12.75 16.81 -5.37
N MET A 79 -11.50 16.36 -5.13
CA MET A 79 -10.35 17.26 -5.08
C MET A 79 -9.90 17.62 -6.51
N SER A 80 -9.50 18.86 -6.71
CA SER A 80 -8.86 19.29 -7.95
C SER A 80 -7.46 18.68 -8.10
N GLU A 81 -6.90 18.72 -9.31
CA GLU A 81 -5.51 18.28 -9.53
C GLU A 81 -4.51 19.13 -8.74
N VAL A 82 -4.76 20.42 -8.57
CA VAL A 82 -3.93 21.32 -7.78
C VAL A 82 -3.94 20.89 -6.33
N GLU A 83 -5.12 20.64 -5.73
CA GLU A 83 -5.23 20.16 -4.35
C GLU A 83 -4.53 18.83 -4.12
N ILE A 84 -4.52 17.92 -5.11
CA ILE A 84 -3.79 16.67 -5.04
C ILE A 84 -2.27 16.92 -5.13
N ARG A 85 -1.81 17.76 -6.06
CA ARG A 85 -0.38 18.10 -6.22
C ARG A 85 0.20 18.75 -4.98
N ASP A 86 -0.54 19.65 -4.33
CA ASP A 86 -0.11 20.34 -3.11
C ASP A 86 0.04 19.44 -1.90
N ARG A 87 -0.52 18.23 -1.96
CA ARG A 87 -0.48 17.24 -0.87
C ARG A 87 0.60 16.18 -1.04
N ILE A 88 1.17 16.04 -2.22
CA ILE A 88 2.06 14.94 -2.56
C ILE A 88 3.40 15.48 -3.08
N VAL A 89 4.45 15.21 -2.32
CA VAL A 89 5.82 15.47 -2.75
C VAL A 89 6.37 14.22 -3.43
N VAL A 90 6.94 14.38 -4.62
CA VAL A 90 7.69 13.30 -5.30
C VAL A 90 9.14 13.43 -4.86
N ASP A 91 9.65 12.40 -4.19
CA ASP A 91 11.04 12.31 -3.75
C ASP A 91 11.96 12.10 -4.96
N GLU A 92 13.20 12.60 -4.89
CA GLU A 92 14.19 12.47 -5.95
C GLU A 92 14.54 10.99 -6.25
N SER A 93 14.38 10.10 -5.27
CA SER A 93 14.58 8.66 -5.46
C SER A 93 13.74 8.09 -6.61
N ILE A 94 12.53 8.62 -6.85
CA ILE A 94 11.64 8.18 -7.93
C ILE A 94 12.20 8.52 -9.31
N LEU A 95 13.00 9.57 -9.41
CA LEU A 95 13.61 10.04 -10.66
C LEU A 95 15.05 9.60 -10.81
N SER A 96 15.64 8.99 -9.78
CA SER A 96 17.03 8.55 -9.82
C SER A 96 17.20 7.34 -10.77
N PRO A 97 18.33 7.22 -11.47
CA PRO A 97 18.63 6.04 -12.29
C PRO A 97 18.67 4.74 -11.50
N GLU A 98 19.10 4.80 -10.25
CA GLU A 98 19.26 3.63 -9.37
C GLU A 98 17.94 3.15 -8.79
N HIS A 99 17.18 4.05 -8.16
CA HIS A 99 15.98 3.70 -7.39
C HIS A 99 14.69 3.89 -8.17
N GLY A 100 14.70 4.76 -9.17
CA GLY A 100 13.50 5.11 -9.94
C GLY A 100 13.07 4.08 -10.98
N LEU A 101 12.07 4.45 -11.76
CA LEU A 101 11.61 3.62 -12.85
C LEU A 101 12.68 3.50 -13.95
N PRO A 102 12.84 2.32 -14.55
CA PRO A 102 13.78 2.13 -15.65
C PRO A 102 13.37 2.98 -16.87
N PRO A 103 14.21 3.12 -17.92
CA PRO A 103 13.87 3.83 -19.15
C PRO A 103 12.54 3.37 -19.76
N LYS A 104 11.85 4.27 -20.47
CA LYS A 104 10.59 3.95 -21.17
C LYS A 104 10.79 2.75 -22.12
N GLY A 105 9.83 1.82 -22.12
CA GLY A 105 9.91 0.57 -22.91
C GLY A 105 10.47 -0.61 -22.10
N THR A 106 11.09 -0.38 -20.95
CA THR A 106 11.48 -1.43 -20.01
C THR A 106 10.40 -1.57 -18.94
N GLY A 107 9.78 -2.74 -18.84
CA GLY A 107 8.79 -3.01 -17.79
C GLY A 107 9.38 -2.93 -16.38
N ALA A 108 8.54 -2.71 -15.38
CA ALA A 108 8.96 -2.74 -13.98
C ALA A 108 7.88 -3.36 -13.09
N VAL A 109 8.32 -4.01 -11.99
CA VAL A 109 7.43 -4.49 -10.94
C VAL A 109 7.65 -3.66 -9.68
N LEU A 110 6.56 -3.12 -9.14
CA LEU A 110 6.57 -2.38 -7.90
C LEU A 110 5.96 -3.22 -6.78
N PHE A 111 6.72 -3.40 -5.73
CA PHE A 111 6.30 -3.98 -4.47
C PHE A 111 5.75 -2.86 -3.58
N VAL A 112 4.47 -2.90 -3.28
CA VAL A 112 3.78 -1.83 -2.57
C VAL A 112 3.35 -2.30 -1.18
N PRO A 113 3.81 -1.68 -0.08
CA PRO A 113 3.32 -1.98 1.25
C PRO A 113 1.99 -1.25 1.56
N HIS A 114 1.16 -1.83 2.45
CA HIS A 114 -0.06 -1.19 2.93
C HIS A 114 0.24 -0.13 4.01
N PHE A 115 0.99 0.90 3.64
CA PHE A 115 1.21 2.05 4.50
C PHE A 115 0.03 3.02 4.45
N ALA A 116 -0.13 3.80 5.51
CA ALA A 116 -1.07 4.92 5.53
C ALA A 116 -0.84 5.84 4.32
N LEU A 117 -1.91 6.32 3.74
CA LEU A 117 -1.92 7.16 2.53
C LEU A 117 -1.42 6.47 1.23
N MET A 118 -1.34 5.12 1.18
CA MET A 118 -1.04 4.42 -0.07
C MET A 118 -2.01 4.79 -1.21
N GLU A 119 -3.24 5.20 -0.90
CA GLU A 119 -4.21 5.67 -1.88
C GLU A 119 -3.73 6.91 -2.65
N MET A 120 -2.88 7.74 -2.04
CA MET A 120 -2.29 8.90 -2.71
C MET A 120 -1.30 8.51 -3.81
N MET A 121 -0.75 7.29 -3.76
CA MET A 121 0.14 6.76 -4.80
C MET A 121 -0.57 6.61 -6.15
N THR A 122 -1.89 6.50 -6.14
CA THR A 122 -2.69 6.42 -7.38
C THR A 122 -2.62 7.70 -8.22
N ALA A 123 -2.20 8.81 -7.61
CA ALA A 123 -1.97 10.06 -8.30
C ALA A 123 -0.55 10.18 -8.92
N ALA A 124 0.33 9.20 -8.75
CA ALA A 124 1.70 9.27 -9.26
C ALA A 124 1.79 9.70 -10.75
N PRO A 125 0.97 9.17 -11.68
CA PRO A 125 1.00 9.63 -13.07
C PRO A 125 0.66 11.11 -13.28
N LEU A 126 -0.15 11.71 -12.39
CA LEU A 126 -0.47 13.14 -12.43
C LEU A 126 0.73 14.02 -12.06
N LEU A 127 1.61 13.54 -11.19
CA LEU A 127 2.59 14.37 -10.50
C LEU A 127 3.82 14.70 -11.34
N ARG A 128 4.22 13.79 -12.25
CA ARG A 128 5.42 13.94 -13.08
C ARG A 128 5.20 13.39 -14.49
N PRO A 129 5.67 14.10 -15.55
CA PRO A 129 5.56 13.60 -16.92
C PRO A 129 6.22 12.24 -17.14
N GLU A 130 7.32 11.95 -16.42
CA GLU A 130 8.05 10.68 -16.51
C GLU A 130 7.18 9.51 -16.05
N LEU A 131 6.35 9.73 -15.02
CA LEU A 131 5.43 8.73 -14.48
C LEU A 131 4.17 8.59 -15.36
N ALA A 132 3.73 9.67 -16.01
CA ALA A 132 2.56 9.68 -16.90
C ALA A 132 2.77 8.91 -18.21
N LYS A 133 4.03 8.74 -18.65
CA LYS A 133 4.38 8.10 -19.95
C LYS A 133 4.18 6.59 -19.99
N ARG A 134 3.69 5.98 -18.92
CA ARG A 134 3.54 4.52 -18.77
C ARG A 134 2.14 4.17 -18.28
N GLU A 135 1.66 3.00 -18.69
CA GLU A 135 0.50 2.43 -18.02
C GLU A 135 0.92 1.84 -16.67
N TRP A 136 0.07 2.04 -15.66
CA TRP A 136 0.23 1.52 -14.30
C TRP A 136 -0.89 0.51 -14.05
N VAL A 137 -0.57 -0.75 -13.98
CA VAL A 137 -1.52 -1.81 -13.62
C VAL A 137 -1.38 -2.12 -12.14
N VAL A 138 -2.46 -1.93 -11.38
CA VAL A 138 -2.52 -2.19 -9.94
C VAL A 138 -3.46 -3.35 -9.67
N VAL A 139 -2.94 -4.40 -9.02
CA VAL A 139 -3.77 -5.54 -8.62
C VAL A 139 -4.48 -5.20 -7.31
N TYR A 140 -5.80 -5.30 -7.29
CA TYR A 140 -6.61 -4.98 -6.12
C TYR A 140 -7.73 -5.99 -5.86
N ARG A 141 -8.28 -5.94 -4.66
CA ARG A 141 -9.54 -6.63 -4.33
C ARG A 141 -10.69 -5.62 -4.47
N PRO A 142 -11.70 -5.87 -5.33
CA PRO A 142 -12.90 -5.07 -5.38
C PRO A 142 -13.61 -5.03 -4.03
N LEU A 143 -14.27 -3.91 -3.74
CA LEU A 143 -15.13 -3.78 -2.55
C LEU A 143 -16.43 -4.54 -2.76
N ASP A 144 -16.93 -5.14 -1.70
CA ASP A 144 -18.17 -5.94 -1.74
C ASP A 144 -19.42 -5.08 -2.04
N GLN A 145 -19.36 -3.77 -1.74
CA GLN A 145 -20.47 -2.84 -1.93
C GLN A 145 -20.33 -2.11 -3.29
N PRO A 146 -21.25 -2.34 -4.28
CA PRO A 146 -21.05 -1.87 -5.66
C PRO A 146 -20.97 -0.36 -5.85
N ALA A 147 -21.67 0.45 -5.02
CA ALA A 147 -21.62 1.91 -5.16
C ALA A 147 -20.29 2.47 -4.61
N ALA A 148 -19.80 1.92 -3.51
CA ALA A 148 -18.49 2.27 -2.96
C ALA A 148 -17.37 1.80 -3.88
N GLU A 149 -17.49 0.59 -4.45
CA GLU A 149 -16.55 0.06 -5.42
C GLU A 149 -16.39 1.00 -6.62
N ARG A 150 -17.49 1.38 -7.26
CA ARG A 150 -17.45 2.31 -8.41
C ARG A 150 -16.80 3.64 -8.02
N TRP A 151 -17.16 4.21 -6.88
CA TRP A 151 -16.63 5.47 -6.40
C TRP A 151 -15.10 5.42 -6.18
N VAL A 152 -14.63 4.40 -5.47
CA VAL A 152 -13.20 4.22 -5.18
C VAL A 152 -12.42 3.86 -6.45
N LYS A 153 -12.99 3.04 -7.32
CA LYS A 153 -12.37 2.71 -8.60
C LYS A 153 -12.20 3.95 -9.49
N GLU A 154 -13.25 4.76 -9.64
CA GLU A 154 -13.20 6.03 -10.37
C GLU A 154 -12.09 6.94 -9.80
N ALA A 155 -11.97 7.03 -8.46
CA ALA A 155 -10.92 7.79 -7.79
C ALA A 155 -9.51 7.33 -8.17
N ARG A 156 -9.27 6.01 -8.09
CA ARG A 156 -7.96 5.40 -8.33
C ARG A 156 -7.54 5.45 -9.80
N GLU A 157 -8.50 5.30 -10.71
CA GLU A 157 -8.23 5.31 -12.17
C GLU A 157 -8.18 6.73 -12.76
N ARG A 158 -8.61 7.74 -12.00
CA ARG A 158 -8.74 9.13 -12.45
C ARG A 158 -7.47 9.71 -13.08
N PHE A 159 -6.30 9.32 -12.60
CA PHE A 159 -5.01 9.83 -13.03
C PHE A 159 -4.20 8.86 -13.90
N GLY A 160 -4.87 7.86 -14.49
CA GLY A 160 -4.27 6.97 -15.48
C GLY A 160 -3.83 5.61 -14.94
N MET A 161 -4.06 5.31 -13.66
CA MET A 161 -3.87 3.94 -13.18
C MET A 161 -4.95 3.02 -13.75
N LYS A 162 -4.60 1.75 -13.97
CA LYS A 162 -5.51 0.69 -14.42
C LYS A 162 -5.65 -0.34 -13.32
N LEU A 163 -6.83 -0.46 -12.78
CA LEU A 163 -7.11 -1.47 -11.76
C LEU A 163 -7.41 -2.83 -12.39
N ALA A 164 -6.81 -3.88 -11.87
CA ALA A 164 -7.06 -5.25 -12.27
C ALA A 164 -7.54 -6.06 -11.05
N SER A 165 -8.67 -6.75 -11.17
CA SER A 165 -9.15 -7.65 -10.13
C SER A 165 -8.15 -8.78 -9.88
N ARG A 166 -8.21 -9.44 -8.71
CA ARG A 166 -7.31 -10.58 -8.42
C ARG A 166 -7.37 -11.69 -9.47
N ARG A 167 -8.53 -11.91 -10.13
CA ARG A 167 -8.68 -12.94 -11.18
C ARG A 167 -7.91 -12.58 -12.44
N GLU A 168 -7.90 -11.32 -12.83
CA GLU A 168 -7.25 -10.81 -14.04
C GLU A 168 -5.85 -10.27 -13.78
N GLY A 169 -5.55 -9.96 -12.52
CA GLY A 169 -4.39 -9.18 -12.10
C GLY A 169 -3.07 -9.80 -12.54
N PHE A 170 -2.92 -11.11 -12.41
CA PHE A 170 -1.71 -11.81 -12.86
C PHE A 170 -1.46 -11.62 -14.35
N ALA A 171 -2.45 -11.96 -15.18
CA ALA A 171 -2.32 -11.89 -16.65
C ALA A 171 -2.13 -10.43 -17.12
N ARG A 172 -2.86 -9.48 -16.54
CA ARG A 172 -2.74 -8.04 -16.88
C ARG A 172 -1.40 -7.46 -16.43
N SER A 173 -0.90 -7.84 -15.27
CA SER A 173 0.43 -7.43 -14.79
C SER A 173 1.54 -7.96 -15.69
N MET A 174 1.48 -9.24 -16.06
CA MET A 174 2.43 -9.84 -17.00
C MET A 174 2.40 -9.15 -18.36
N LYS A 175 1.20 -8.84 -18.89
CA LYS A 175 1.06 -8.11 -20.15
C LYS A 175 1.69 -6.73 -20.05
N ALA A 176 1.36 -5.97 -19.00
CA ALA A 176 1.89 -4.62 -18.78
C ALA A 176 3.42 -4.62 -18.73
N VAL A 177 4.01 -5.51 -17.95
CA VAL A 177 5.49 -5.59 -17.83
C VAL A 177 6.13 -5.96 -19.17
N ARG A 178 5.56 -6.93 -19.89
CA ARG A 178 6.05 -7.32 -21.23
C ARG A 178 6.00 -6.16 -22.24
N GLU A 179 5.03 -5.27 -22.12
CA GLU A 179 4.83 -4.11 -23.01
C GLU A 179 5.59 -2.87 -22.54
N GLY A 180 6.49 -3.00 -21.55
CA GLY A 180 7.32 -1.90 -21.06
C GLY A 180 6.62 -0.98 -20.07
N HIS A 181 5.55 -1.44 -19.45
CA HIS A 181 4.72 -0.73 -18.47
C HIS A 181 5.02 -1.16 -17.03
N VAL A 182 4.23 -0.69 -16.07
CA VAL A 182 4.43 -0.90 -14.64
C VAL A 182 3.34 -1.79 -14.07
N ALA A 183 3.74 -2.83 -13.33
CA ALA A 183 2.84 -3.61 -12.48
C ALA A 183 3.10 -3.28 -11.02
N ALA A 184 2.10 -2.76 -10.30
CA ALA A 184 2.17 -2.46 -8.88
C ALA A 184 1.35 -3.49 -8.09
N ILE A 185 2.00 -4.21 -7.18
CA ILE A 185 1.41 -5.33 -6.46
C ILE A 185 1.67 -5.16 -4.97
N LEU A 186 0.58 -5.17 -4.20
CA LEU A 186 0.64 -5.15 -2.74
C LEU A 186 1.11 -6.52 -2.24
N PHE A 187 2.23 -6.56 -1.50
CA PHE A 187 2.92 -7.81 -1.16
C PHE A 187 2.82 -8.24 0.29
N ASP A 188 2.39 -7.36 1.18
CA ASP A 188 2.55 -7.48 2.63
C ASP A 188 1.31 -7.97 3.39
N GLN A 189 0.31 -8.49 2.69
CA GLN A 189 -0.82 -9.17 3.32
C GLN A 189 -0.63 -10.70 3.29
N THR A 190 -1.28 -11.39 4.25
CA THR A 190 -1.28 -12.86 4.24
C THR A 190 -2.01 -13.41 3.02
N THR A 191 -1.54 -14.52 2.50
CA THR A 191 -2.12 -15.20 1.33
C THR A 191 -2.61 -16.60 1.70
N GLN A 192 -3.53 -17.14 0.89
CA GLN A 192 -3.96 -18.55 0.99
C GLN A 192 -3.15 -19.49 0.08
N SER A 193 -2.33 -18.90 -0.80
CA SER A 193 -1.42 -19.63 -1.69
C SER A 193 -0.09 -18.88 -1.73
N GLY A 194 0.98 -19.50 -1.26
CA GLY A 194 2.30 -18.88 -1.17
C GLY A 194 3.21 -19.69 -0.29
N SER A 195 4.32 -19.11 0.11
CA SER A 195 5.31 -19.75 0.96
C SER A 195 5.28 -19.19 2.38
N ILE A 196 5.84 -19.94 3.33
CA ILE A 196 6.03 -19.47 4.71
C ILE A 196 7.36 -18.77 4.83
N TRP A 197 7.31 -17.58 5.41
CA TRP A 197 8.47 -16.78 5.74
C TRP A 197 8.43 -16.33 7.21
N GLN A 198 9.60 -16.08 7.79
CA GLN A 198 9.71 -15.48 9.13
C GLN A 198 9.64 -13.95 8.98
N PHE A 199 8.55 -13.35 9.41
CA PHE A 199 8.35 -11.90 9.38
C PHE A 199 8.21 -11.36 10.80
N LEU A 200 9.10 -10.43 11.18
CA LEU A 200 9.19 -9.88 12.55
C LEU A 200 9.23 -11.01 13.62
N GLY A 201 10.04 -12.03 13.37
CA GLY A 201 10.26 -13.15 14.30
C GLY A 201 9.14 -14.22 14.35
N ALA A 202 8.13 -14.13 13.49
CA ALA A 202 7.04 -15.10 13.48
C ALA A 202 6.66 -15.57 12.06
N PRO A 203 6.28 -16.87 11.89
CA PRO A 203 5.95 -17.39 10.57
C PRO A 203 4.67 -16.76 10.02
N CYS A 204 4.71 -16.35 8.75
CA CYS A 204 3.55 -15.85 8.01
C CYS A 204 3.57 -16.35 6.57
N ALA A 205 2.39 -16.43 5.94
CA ALA A 205 2.29 -16.72 4.51
C ALA A 205 2.60 -15.47 3.69
N VAL A 206 3.52 -15.58 2.74
CA VAL A 206 3.95 -14.51 1.84
C VAL A 206 3.60 -14.84 0.40
N THR A 207 3.31 -13.80 -0.40
CA THR A 207 3.11 -13.96 -1.84
C THR A 207 4.42 -13.75 -2.58
N GLU A 208 4.70 -14.65 -3.52
CA GLU A 208 5.84 -14.54 -4.44
C GLU A 208 5.45 -13.89 -5.78
N LEU A 209 4.17 -13.55 -5.93
CA LEU A 209 3.61 -13.08 -7.20
C LEU A 209 4.40 -11.95 -7.87
N PRO A 210 4.77 -10.85 -7.16
CA PRO A 210 5.55 -9.79 -7.80
C PRO A 210 6.94 -10.28 -8.22
N GLY A 211 7.59 -11.11 -7.41
CA GLY A 211 8.90 -11.70 -7.72
C GLY A 211 8.86 -12.63 -8.93
N ILE A 212 7.82 -13.48 -9.05
CA ILE A 212 7.62 -14.38 -10.20
C ILE A 212 7.51 -13.58 -11.51
N ILE A 213 6.76 -12.46 -11.50
CA ILE A 213 6.62 -11.61 -12.68
C ILE A 213 7.96 -10.97 -13.03
N ALA A 214 8.65 -10.40 -12.03
CA ALA A 214 9.94 -9.75 -12.24
C ALA A 214 10.99 -10.71 -12.79
N GLN A 215 11.13 -11.90 -12.22
CA GLN A 215 12.05 -12.94 -12.68
C GLN A 215 11.75 -13.40 -14.10
N ARG A 216 10.46 -13.64 -14.44
CA ARG A 216 10.06 -14.10 -15.76
C ARG A 216 10.42 -13.13 -16.87
N PHE A 217 10.30 -11.82 -16.62
CA PHE A 217 10.60 -10.78 -17.60
C PHE A 217 11.97 -10.15 -17.43
N LYS A 218 12.76 -10.61 -16.45
CA LYS A 218 14.08 -10.07 -16.09
C LYS A 218 14.05 -8.53 -15.98
N CYS A 219 12.98 -8.01 -15.37
CA CYS A 219 12.75 -6.58 -15.28
C CYS A 219 13.10 -6.03 -13.88
N PRO A 220 13.47 -4.75 -13.79
CA PRO A 220 13.75 -4.09 -12.52
C PRO A 220 12.58 -4.16 -11.55
N SER A 221 12.89 -4.38 -10.28
CA SER A 221 11.96 -4.41 -9.16
C SER A 221 12.24 -3.26 -8.20
N ARG A 222 11.20 -2.64 -7.66
CA ARG A 222 11.29 -1.52 -6.73
C ARG A 222 10.30 -1.67 -5.59
N ILE A 223 10.67 -1.20 -4.40
CA ILE A 223 9.68 -0.85 -3.39
C ILE A 223 9.15 0.55 -3.74
N PHE A 224 7.85 0.72 -3.73
CA PHE A 224 7.20 2.02 -3.94
C PHE A 224 6.22 2.29 -2.80
N TRP A 225 6.39 3.41 -2.09
CA TRP A 225 5.58 3.72 -0.92
C TRP A 225 5.30 5.21 -0.74
N ALA A 226 4.30 5.51 0.08
CA ALA A 226 3.97 6.84 0.55
C ALA A 226 4.44 7.00 2.00
N ASP A 227 5.47 7.82 2.23
CA ASP A 227 5.83 8.29 3.57
C ASP A 227 4.87 9.40 4.00
N ARG A 228 4.06 9.15 5.02
CA ARG A 228 3.14 10.14 5.55
C ARG A 228 3.92 11.27 6.24
N THR A 229 3.71 12.50 5.82
CA THR A 229 4.32 13.69 6.42
C THR A 229 3.35 14.46 7.31
N ASP A 230 2.07 14.49 6.97
CA ASP A 230 0.99 15.06 7.77
C ASP A 230 -0.36 14.47 7.31
N PHE A 231 -1.48 14.96 7.87
CA PHE A 231 -2.83 14.57 7.48
C PHE A 231 -3.04 14.86 5.98
N TRP A 232 -3.37 13.79 5.23
CA TRP A 232 -3.50 13.84 3.78
C TRP A 232 -2.31 14.50 3.07
N ARG A 233 -1.10 14.32 3.61
CA ARG A 233 0.15 14.74 2.98
C ARG A 233 1.17 13.63 3.05
N CYS A 234 1.83 13.38 1.94
CA CYS A 234 2.86 12.34 1.87
C CYS A 234 4.00 12.73 0.93
N ARG A 235 5.08 11.99 1.08
CA ARG A 235 6.20 11.96 0.15
C ARG A 235 6.23 10.59 -0.50
N LEU A 236 6.09 10.53 -1.83
CA LEU A 236 6.26 9.29 -2.57
C LEU A 236 7.74 8.98 -2.72
N ARG A 237 8.11 7.75 -2.43
CA ARG A 237 9.49 7.26 -2.50
C ARG A 237 9.58 5.94 -3.24
N MET A 238 10.75 5.69 -3.79
CA MET A 238 11.07 4.44 -4.48
C MET A 238 12.48 3.97 -4.08
N GLU A 239 12.65 2.65 -3.99
CA GLU A 239 13.93 2.03 -3.64
C GLU A 239 14.13 0.76 -4.46
N ALA A 240 15.34 0.56 -4.98
CA ALA A 240 15.67 -0.61 -5.78
C ALA A 240 15.66 -1.89 -4.93
N LEU A 241 15.15 -2.96 -5.51
CA LEU A 241 15.42 -4.33 -5.06
C LEU A 241 16.49 -4.93 -5.98
N HIS A 242 17.44 -5.64 -5.39
CA HIS A 242 18.64 -6.10 -6.08
C HIS A 242 18.63 -7.59 -6.42
N ALA A 243 17.81 -8.39 -5.70
CA ALA A 243 17.63 -9.79 -6.05
C ALA A 243 17.05 -9.95 -7.46
N THR A 244 17.39 -11.04 -8.13
CA THR A 244 16.99 -11.30 -9.52
C THR A 244 16.01 -12.45 -9.68
N ASP A 245 15.84 -13.25 -8.66
CA ASP A 245 14.89 -14.37 -8.62
C ASP A 245 13.70 -14.06 -7.69
N SER A 246 12.62 -14.82 -7.83
CA SER A 246 11.37 -14.58 -7.10
C SER A 246 11.51 -14.73 -5.59
N ILE A 247 12.33 -15.67 -5.15
CA ILE A 247 12.55 -15.98 -3.74
C ILE A 247 13.34 -14.83 -3.10
N GLY A 248 14.48 -14.47 -3.71
CA GLY A 248 15.31 -13.37 -3.26
C GLY A 248 14.55 -12.04 -3.18
N LEU A 249 13.74 -11.70 -4.21
CA LEU A 249 12.91 -10.50 -4.21
C LEU A 249 11.85 -10.53 -3.09
N THR A 250 11.27 -11.70 -2.81
CA THR A 250 10.30 -11.85 -1.72
C THR A 250 10.97 -11.68 -0.36
N ILE A 251 12.15 -12.24 -0.17
CA ILE A 251 12.96 -12.07 1.05
C ILE A 251 13.34 -10.60 1.24
N GLU A 252 13.95 -9.99 0.23
CA GLU A 252 14.44 -8.62 0.26
C GLU A 252 13.31 -7.62 0.55
N SER A 253 12.16 -7.75 -0.11
CA SER A 253 11.02 -6.87 0.12
C SER A 253 10.42 -6.99 1.53
N ASN A 254 10.33 -8.21 2.09
CA ASN A 254 9.87 -8.40 3.45
C ASN A 254 10.90 -7.92 4.48
N ALA A 255 12.20 -8.13 4.24
CA ALA A 255 13.27 -7.61 5.10
C ALA A 255 13.30 -6.07 5.11
N TRP A 256 13.12 -5.44 3.94
CA TRP A 256 12.96 -3.99 3.84
C TRP A 256 11.78 -3.49 4.68
N LEU A 257 10.63 -4.17 4.59
CA LEU A 257 9.45 -3.81 5.38
C LEU A 257 9.71 -3.95 6.89
N GLU A 258 10.37 -5.03 7.34
CA GLU A 258 10.77 -5.20 8.73
C GLU A 258 11.66 -4.06 9.22
N GLN A 259 12.68 -3.72 8.44
CA GLN A 259 13.59 -2.61 8.74
C GLN A 259 12.83 -1.28 8.85
N LYS A 260 11.92 -1.02 7.90
CA LYS A 260 11.10 0.20 7.89
C LYS A 260 10.20 0.27 9.12
N LEU A 261 9.56 -0.83 9.53
CA LEU A 261 8.72 -0.87 10.72
C LEU A 261 9.51 -0.71 12.03
N ARG A 262 10.78 -1.12 12.04
CA ARG A 262 11.68 -0.95 13.20
C ARG A 262 12.37 0.42 13.24
N SER A 263 12.30 1.21 12.17
CA SER A 263 13.00 2.50 12.09
C SER A 263 12.43 3.59 13.00
N GLY A 264 11.25 3.37 13.60
CA GLY A 264 10.66 4.29 14.57
C GLY A 264 9.15 4.13 14.71
N ASP A 265 8.61 4.71 15.76
CA ASP A 265 7.18 4.63 16.11
C ASP A 265 6.26 5.18 15.00
N ASP A 266 6.69 6.24 14.32
CA ASP A 266 5.92 6.85 13.24
C ASP A 266 5.81 5.90 12.03
N ALA A 267 6.92 5.31 11.60
CA ALA A 267 6.94 4.33 10.52
C ALA A 267 6.13 3.07 10.89
N CYS A 268 6.30 2.57 12.13
CA CYS A 268 5.54 1.44 12.65
C CYS A 268 4.03 1.71 12.61
N ALA A 269 3.59 2.88 13.08
CA ALA A 269 2.17 3.25 13.12
C ALA A 269 1.54 3.46 11.74
N ASN A 270 2.34 3.62 10.67
CA ASN A 270 1.84 3.78 9.31
C ASN A 270 1.37 2.47 8.66
N TRP A 271 1.77 1.32 9.19
CA TRP A 271 1.40 0.04 8.60
C TRP A 271 -0.01 -0.43 9.02
N LEU A 272 -0.63 -1.27 8.17
CA LEU A 272 -1.99 -1.78 8.34
C LEU A 272 -2.04 -2.91 9.39
N TRP A 273 -1.82 -2.59 10.68
CA TRP A 273 -1.86 -3.55 11.79
C TRP A 273 -3.22 -4.21 12.00
N ALA A 274 -4.29 -3.64 11.46
CA ALA A 274 -5.64 -4.23 11.50
C ALA A 274 -5.79 -5.49 10.64
N HIS A 275 -4.86 -5.73 9.69
CA HIS A 275 -4.77 -6.97 8.94
C HIS A 275 -4.10 -8.06 9.76
N ASP A 276 -4.65 -9.29 9.74
CA ASP A 276 -4.07 -10.44 10.44
C ASP A 276 -2.99 -11.10 9.59
N ARG A 277 -1.78 -10.50 9.59
CA ARG A 277 -0.64 -10.93 8.78
C ARG A 277 -0.23 -12.38 9.05
N TRP A 278 -0.34 -12.84 10.29
CA TRP A 278 0.11 -14.16 10.72
C TRP A 278 -0.99 -15.23 10.75
N LYS A 279 -2.18 -14.92 10.23
CA LYS A 279 -3.32 -15.85 10.23
C LYS A 279 -3.01 -17.23 9.64
N HIS A 280 -2.21 -17.29 8.59
CA HIS A 280 -1.86 -18.51 7.88
C HIS A 280 -0.42 -18.97 8.10
N GLY A 281 0.27 -18.47 9.13
CA GLY A 281 1.66 -18.82 9.43
C GLY A 281 1.88 -20.28 9.84
N GLN A 282 0.83 -21.00 10.24
CA GLN A 282 0.87 -22.44 10.57
C GLN A 282 0.25 -23.33 9.48
N HIS A 283 -0.12 -22.75 8.33
CA HIS A 283 -0.65 -23.54 7.22
C HIS A 283 0.46 -24.42 6.63
N PRO A 284 0.15 -25.63 6.10
CA PRO A 284 1.14 -26.54 5.50
C PRO A 284 1.63 -26.04 4.12
N PHE A 285 1.96 -24.75 4.01
CA PHE A 285 2.70 -24.22 2.88
C PHE A 285 4.17 -24.60 3.00
N LYS A 286 4.84 -24.72 1.85
CA LYS A 286 6.29 -24.88 1.81
C LYS A 286 6.97 -23.65 2.42
N LYS A 287 8.13 -23.84 3.02
CA LYS A 287 8.98 -22.70 3.38
C LYS A 287 9.50 -22.03 2.12
N LEU A 288 9.68 -20.73 2.18
CA LEU A 288 10.23 -19.97 1.07
C LEU A 288 11.68 -20.46 0.81
N GLY A 289 11.93 -20.89 -0.44
CA GLY A 289 13.22 -21.44 -0.83
C GLY A 289 13.32 -22.98 -0.79
N GLU A 290 12.29 -23.69 -0.34
CA GLU A 290 12.09 -25.14 -0.49
C GLU A 290 11.18 -25.38 -1.73
#